data_1738f77c0de2f98146b17cf7e453a0f9
#
_entry.id   1738f77c0de2f98146b17cf7e453a0f9
#
_cell.length_a   1.000
_cell.length_b   1.000
_cell.length_c   1.000
_cell.angle_alpha   90.00
_cell.angle_beta   90.00
_cell.angle_gamma   90.00
#
_symmetry.space_group_name_H-M   'P 1'
#
loop_
_entity.id
_entity.type
_entity.pdbx_description
1 polymer ?
#
loop_
_entity_poly.entity_id
_entity_poly.type
_entity_poly.pdbx_seq_one_letter_code
_entity_poly.pdbx_strand_id
1 'polypeptide(L)'
;VFLCEMQGFFSMIPTDTTTIKNGKFEFSGDFDGAATRFILPIHNGKNTAMADFLLENADIDLTISDDPKVRPIVKTEGAANKLQKEYDALMAPYDKEMEKPWSIVTDSVSSKEDKAKARAIVDSISDIKKSLTKVFTVAHIPSAYSDYLYVMNGSTFSAPERDIIEKKMEEGHHYYYFQQMLDEKKAEMATAVGQPYTDL
;
A
#
# COMPACT_ATOMS: atom_id res chain seq x y z
N VAL A 1 9.24 5.39 20.24
CA VAL A 1 8.53 4.89 19.06
C VAL A 1 8.29 6.06 18.13
N PHE A 2 8.57 5.85 16.88
CA PHE A 2 8.27 6.83 15.85
C PHE A 2 7.10 6.34 15.00
N LEU A 3 6.16 7.24 14.72
CA LEU A 3 5.21 7.11 13.63
C LEU A 3 5.84 7.80 12.42
N CYS A 4 5.98 7.07 11.30
CA CYS A 4 6.69 7.56 10.13
C CYS A 4 5.83 7.47 8.87
N GLU A 5 6.13 8.35 7.92
CA GLU A 5 5.67 8.25 6.53
C GLU A 5 6.84 7.95 5.60
N MET A 6 6.53 7.41 4.43
CA MET A 6 7.51 7.21 3.37
C MET A 6 7.59 8.49 2.52
N GLN A 7 8.79 9.04 2.37
CA GLN A 7 9.07 10.10 1.42
C GLN A 7 9.93 9.56 0.28
N GLY A 8 9.36 9.53 -0.90
CA GLY A 8 9.99 8.83 -2.03
C GLY A 8 10.14 7.33 -1.77
N PHE A 9 11.14 6.69 -2.40
CA PHE A 9 11.30 5.23 -2.32
C PHE A 9 12.15 4.73 -1.13
N PHE A 10 12.86 5.61 -0.42
CA PHE A 10 13.90 5.16 0.52
C PHE A 10 13.99 5.94 1.84
N SER A 11 13.23 7.00 2.02
CA SER A 11 13.30 7.83 3.23
C SER A 11 12.06 7.67 4.09
N MET A 12 12.25 7.28 5.35
CA MET A 12 11.18 7.32 6.36
C MET A 12 11.35 8.57 7.21
N ILE A 13 10.32 9.40 7.23
CA ILE A 13 10.31 10.65 8.00
C ILE A 13 9.38 10.48 9.19
N PRO A 14 9.86 10.71 10.42
CA PRO A 14 9.01 10.73 11.59
C PRO A 14 7.98 11.87 11.49
N THR A 15 6.72 11.53 11.62
CA THR A 15 5.60 12.50 11.69
C THR A 15 5.15 12.73 13.13
N ASP A 16 5.36 11.73 14.00
CA ASP A 16 5.07 11.84 15.42
C ASP A 16 5.95 10.90 16.25
N THR A 17 6.05 11.15 17.55
CA THR A 17 6.87 10.36 18.47
C THR A 17 6.17 10.13 19.81
N THR A 18 6.33 8.92 20.35
CA THR A 18 5.85 8.58 21.71
C THR A 18 6.85 7.67 22.42
N THR A 19 6.63 7.43 23.70
CA THR A 19 7.47 6.55 24.53
C THR A 19 6.72 5.27 24.89
N ILE A 20 7.47 4.15 24.93
CA ILE A 20 6.92 2.88 25.44
C ILE A 20 6.89 2.94 26.97
N LYS A 21 5.73 2.68 27.56
CA LYS A 21 5.51 2.52 29.00
C LYS A 21 4.86 1.17 29.25
N ASN A 22 5.51 0.31 30.01
CA ASN A 22 5.01 -1.04 30.31
C ASN A 22 4.63 -1.84 29.05
N GLY A 23 5.45 -1.76 27.99
CA GLY A 23 5.23 -2.48 26.75
C GLY A 23 4.11 -1.90 25.86
N LYS A 24 3.57 -0.72 26.19
CA LYS A 24 2.51 -0.05 25.44
C LYS A 24 2.97 1.32 24.95
N PHE A 25 2.46 1.72 23.79
CA PHE A 25 2.58 3.06 23.23
C PHE A 25 1.23 3.50 22.67
N GLU A 26 1.05 4.80 22.51
CA GLU A 26 -0.18 5.39 21.97
C GLU A 26 0.18 6.60 21.13
N PHE A 27 -0.54 6.76 20.03
CA PHE A 27 -0.63 7.97 19.22
C PHE A 27 -2.10 8.36 19.15
N SER A 28 -2.40 9.64 19.12
CA SER A 28 -3.76 10.16 18.96
C SER A 28 -3.75 11.40 18.08
N GLY A 29 -4.78 11.56 17.27
CA GLY A 29 -4.93 12.68 16.36
C GLY A 29 -6.04 12.42 15.35
N ASP A 30 -6.34 13.43 14.55
CA ASP A 30 -7.26 13.31 13.43
C ASP A 30 -6.48 13.14 12.13
N PHE A 31 -7.00 12.30 11.25
CA PHE A 31 -6.40 12.05 9.95
C PHE A 31 -7.48 12.02 8.87
N ASP A 32 -7.33 12.81 7.82
CA ASP A 32 -8.26 12.83 6.70
C ASP A 32 -7.88 11.77 5.66
N GLY A 33 -8.86 10.94 5.26
CA GLY A 33 -8.65 9.84 4.34
C GLY A 33 -7.93 8.64 4.95
N ALA A 34 -6.98 8.05 4.21
CA ALA A 34 -6.11 6.99 4.69
C ALA A 34 -4.70 7.12 4.12
N ALA A 35 -3.69 6.59 4.84
CA ALA A 35 -2.31 6.56 4.37
C ALA A 35 -1.54 5.38 4.95
N THR A 36 -0.63 4.82 4.19
CA THR A 36 0.35 3.87 4.73
C THR A 36 1.28 4.59 5.69
N ARG A 37 1.42 4.07 6.89
CA ARG A 37 2.34 4.55 7.92
C ARG A 37 3.16 3.40 8.49
N PHE A 38 4.28 3.77 9.10
CA PHE A 38 5.23 2.83 9.68
C PHE A 38 5.43 3.14 11.15
N ILE A 39 5.44 2.12 11.98
CA ILE A 39 5.85 2.20 13.38
C ILE A 39 7.27 1.67 13.49
N LEU A 40 8.15 2.50 14.05
CA LEU A 40 9.55 2.16 14.32
C LEU A 40 9.81 2.22 15.83
N PRO A 41 9.74 1.10 16.56
CA PRO A 41 10.20 1.04 17.94
C PRO A 41 11.72 1.16 17.98
N ILE A 42 12.23 2.11 18.76
CA ILE A 42 13.68 2.28 18.99
C ILE A 42 14.00 1.91 20.42
N HIS A 43 14.90 0.94 20.60
CA HIS A 43 15.44 0.56 21.89
C HIS A 43 16.96 0.71 21.90
N ASN A 44 17.50 1.48 22.86
CA ASN A 44 18.94 1.78 22.96
C ASN A 44 19.55 2.28 21.64
N GLY A 45 18.82 3.15 20.91
CA GLY A 45 19.27 3.74 19.64
C GLY A 45 19.23 2.77 18.45
N LYS A 46 18.66 1.57 18.61
CA LYS A 46 18.51 0.60 17.53
C LYS A 46 17.03 0.38 17.21
N ASN A 47 16.71 0.30 15.94
CA ASN A 47 15.40 -0.17 15.49
C ASN A 47 15.30 -1.67 15.78
N THR A 48 14.27 -2.08 16.54
CA THR A 48 14.07 -3.49 16.95
C THR A 48 13.03 -4.19 16.09
N ALA A 49 12.11 -3.44 15.49
CA ALA A 49 11.07 -3.96 14.62
C ALA A 49 10.56 -2.86 13.69
N MET A 50 9.80 -3.24 12.68
CA MET A 50 9.06 -2.32 11.82
C MET A 50 7.68 -2.90 11.58
N ALA A 51 6.66 -2.07 11.70
CA ALA A 51 5.30 -2.43 11.34
C ALA A 51 4.74 -1.40 10.38
N ASP A 52 4.24 -1.85 9.25
CA ASP A 52 3.43 -1.05 8.35
C ASP A 52 1.94 -1.31 8.57
N PHE A 53 1.15 -0.30 8.42
CA PHE A 53 -0.31 -0.37 8.56
C PHE A 53 -0.98 0.77 7.79
N LEU A 54 -2.27 0.63 7.54
CA LEU A 54 -3.07 1.68 6.93
C LEU A 54 -3.69 2.54 8.04
N LEU A 55 -3.15 3.76 8.22
CA LEU A 55 -3.71 4.78 9.10
C LEU A 55 -4.96 5.36 8.47
N GLU A 56 -6.05 5.43 9.23
CA GLU A 56 -7.30 6.14 8.91
C GLU A 56 -7.90 6.68 10.21
N ASN A 57 -8.90 7.54 10.11
CA ASN A 57 -9.56 8.10 11.31
C ASN A 57 -10.46 7.07 12.00
N ALA A 58 -9.85 6.13 12.68
CA ALA A 58 -10.47 5.05 13.44
C ALA A 58 -9.54 4.61 14.57
N ASP A 59 -10.09 3.90 15.57
CA ASP A 59 -9.29 3.24 16.59
C ASP A 59 -8.51 2.07 15.92
N ILE A 60 -7.20 2.05 16.11
CA ILE A 60 -6.31 1.03 15.55
C ILE A 60 -5.45 0.42 16.67
N ASP A 61 -5.71 -0.85 16.97
CA ASP A 61 -4.86 -1.62 17.88
C ASP A 61 -3.76 -2.30 17.07
N LEU A 62 -2.51 -2.00 17.39
CA LEU A 62 -1.34 -2.55 16.74
C LEU A 62 -0.50 -3.36 17.73
N THR A 63 -0.28 -4.63 17.43
CA THR A 63 0.62 -5.50 18.19
C THR A 63 1.86 -5.80 17.36
N ILE A 64 3.04 -5.47 17.89
CA ILE A 64 4.34 -5.67 17.25
C ILE A 64 5.15 -6.66 18.09
N SER A 65 5.73 -7.66 17.45
CA SER A 65 6.64 -8.62 18.07
C SER A 65 8.10 -8.14 17.97
N ASP A 66 8.91 -8.48 18.97
CA ASP A 66 10.37 -8.32 18.88
C ASP A 66 11.02 -9.32 17.91
N ASP A 67 10.31 -10.39 17.52
CA ASP A 67 10.75 -11.31 16.47
C ASP A 67 10.39 -10.73 15.10
N PRO A 68 11.38 -10.37 14.25
CA PRO A 68 11.14 -9.77 12.93
C PRO A 68 10.44 -10.73 11.94
N LYS A 69 10.33 -12.02 12.27
CA LYS A 69 9.61 -13.01 11.46
C LYS A 69 8.10 -13.01 11.73
N VAL A 70 7.69 -12.43 12.84
CA VAL A 70 6.28 -12.33 13.24
C VAL A 70 5.70 -11.03 12.68
N ARG A 71 4.72 -11.17 11.77
CA ARG A 71 4.05 -10.00 11.20
C ARG A 71 3.27 -9.24 12.28
N PRO A 72 3.21 -7.92 12.20
CA PRO A 72 2.34 -7.11 13.06
C PRO A 72 0.88 -7.52 12.93
N ILE A 73 0.15 -7.45 14.03
CA ILE A 73 -1.30 -7.70 14.04
C ILE A 73 -2.00 -6.35 14.14
N VAL A 74 -2.82 -6.03 13.13
CA VAL A 74 -3.64 -4.82 13.08
C VAL A 74 -5.09 -5.19 13.34
N LYS A 75 -5.72 -4.57 14.35
CA LYS A 75 -7.14 -4.71 14.67
C LYS A 75 -7.79 -3.34 14.63
N THR A 76 -8.78 -3.17 13.80
CA THR A 76 -9.53 -1.93 13.64
C THR A 76 -10.86 -2.20 12.96
N GLU A 77 -11.81 -1.30 13.17
CA GLU A 77 -13.11 -1.27 12.49
C GLU A 77 -13.14 -0.22 11.36
N GLY A 78 -11.99 0.35 11.02
CA GLY A 78 -11.85 1.32 9.94
C GLY A 78 -12.23 0.75 8.57
N ALA A 79 -12.85 1.59 7.74
CA ALA A 79 -13.41 1.17 6.47
C ALA A 79 -12.34 0.73 5.45
N ALA A 80 -11.22 1.47 5.39
CA ALA A 80 -10.12 1.15 4.48
C ALA A 80 -9.42 -0.16 4.89
N ASN A 81 -9.19 -0.37 6.19
CA ASN A 81 -8.61 -1.60 6.70
C ASN A 81 -9.54 -2.83 6.55
N LYS A 82 -10.87 -2.65 6.60
CA LYS A 82 -11.81 -3.72 6.29
C LYS A 82 -11.69 -4.17 4.83
N LEU A 83 -11.66 -3.22 3.91
CA LEU A 83 -11.44 -3.51 2.49
C LEU A 83 -10.08 -4.16 2.24
N GLN A 84 -9.03 -3.74 2.96
CA GLN A 84 -7.73 -4.41 2.91
C GLN A 84 -7.83 -5.88 3.29
N LYS A 85 -8.51 -6.20 4.39
CA LYS A 85 -8.71 -7.61 4.82
C LYS A 85 -9.49 -8.43 3.78
N GLU A 86 -10.51 -7.83 3.16
CA GLU A 86 -11.28 -8.49 2.09
C GLU A 86 -10.40 -8.76 0.87
N TYR A 87 -9.57 -7.78 0.47
CA TYR A 87 -8.62 -7.93 -0.63
C TYR A 87 -7.56 -9.00 -0.32
N ASP A 88 -6.98 -8.98 0.88
CA ASP A 88 -6.00 -9.97 1.31
C ASP A 88 -6.59 -11.39 1.29
N ALA A 89 -7.83 -11.54 1.77
CA ALA A 89 -8.55 -12.82 1.71
C ALA A 89 -8.80 -13.29 0.26
N LEU A 90 -9.11 -12.37 -0.66
CA LEU A 90 -9.26 -12.65 -2.09
C LEU A 90 -7.95 -13.11 -2.72
N MET A 91 -6.81 -12.52 -2.31
CA MET A 91 -5.49 -12.83 -2.88
C MET A 91 -4.81 -14.05 -2.27
N ALA A 92 -5.12 -14.40 -1.01
CA ALA A 92 -4.46 -15.46 -0.25
C ALA A 92 -4.37 -16.83 -0.97
N PRO A 93 -5.39 -17.34 -1.70
CA PRO A 93 -5.28 -18.58 -2.44
C PRO A 93 -4.18 -18.54 -3.52
N TYR A 94 -4.09 -17.41 -4.24
CA TYR A 94 -3.11 -17.21 -5.32
C TYR A 94 -1.70 -17.01 -4.78
N ASP A 95 -1.56 -16.33 -3.64
CA ASP A 95 -0.28 -16.18 -2.95
C ASP A 95 0.28 -17.54 -2.53
N LYS A 96 -0.57 -18.39 -1.95
CA LYS A 96 -0.20 -19.76 -1.58
C LYS A 96 0.18 -20.61 -2.79
N GLU A 97 -0.57 -20.49 -3.89
CA GLU A 97 -0.27 -21.23 -5.13
C GLU A 97 1.06 -20.77 -5.75
N MET A 98 1.42 -19.49 -5.59
CA MET A 98 2.65 -18.91 -6.11
C MET A 98 3.90 -19.32 -5.33
N GLU A 99 3.82 -19.69 -4.05
CA GLU A 99 4.96 -19.96 -3.18
C GLU A 99 5.94 -20.99 -3.78
N LYS A 100 5.43 -22.14 -4.22
CA LYS A 100 6.27 -23.22 -4.75
C LYS A 100 6.89 -22.86 -6.12
N PRO A 101 6.16 -22.38 -7.13
CA PRO A 101 6.76 -21.93 -8.38
C PRO A 101 7.79 -20.82 -8.15
N TRP A 102 7.49 -19.84 -7.27
CA TRP A 102 8.43 -18.76 -6.98
C TRP A 102 9.72 -19.25 -6.35
N SER A 103 9.66 -20.24 -5.43
CA SER A 103 10.85 -20.84 -4.84
C SER A 103 11.75 -21.49 -5.89
N ILE A 104 11.19 -22.15 -6.92
CA ILE A 104 11.95 -22.75 -8.02
C ILE A 104 12.61 -21.66 -8.89
N VAL A 105 11.89 -20.57 -9.20
CA VAL A 105 12.42 -19.47 -10.00
C VAL A 105 13.64 -18.82 -9.33
N THR A 106 13.59 -18.67 -8.01
CA THR A 106 14.63 -18.00 -7.21
C THR A 106 15.76 -18.92 -6.73
N ASP A 107 15.55 -20.24 -6.77
CA ASP A 107 16.55 -21.22 -6.35
C ASP A 107 17.78 -21.21 -7.28
N SER A 108 18.99 -21.17 -6.71
CA SER A 108 20.24 -21.12 -7.46
C SER A 108 20.60 -22.44 -8.16
N VAL A 109 20.08 -23.58 -7.67
CA VAL A 109 20.44 -24.93 -8.14
C VAL A 109 19.44 -25.55 -9.12
N SER A 110 18.23 -24.98 -9.22
CA SER A 110 17.21 -25.45 -10.15
C SER A 110 17.63 -25.31 -11.61
N SER A 111 17.25 -26.29 -12.45
CA SER A 111 17.58 -26.30 -13.87
C SER A 111 16.93 -25.13 -14.62
N LYS A 112 17.51 -24.74 -15.78
CA LYS A 112 16.90 -23.70 -16.64
C LYS A 112 15.50 -24.11 -17.12
N GLU A 113 15.28 -25.39 -17.37
CA GLU A 113 13.99 -25.90 -17.82
C GLU A 113 12.93 -25.81 -16.72
N ASP A 114 13.28 -26.23 -15.48
CA ASP A 114 12.36 -26.15 -14.33
C ASP A 114 12.01 -24.68 -14.01
N LYS A 115 13.01 -23.79 -14.05
CA LYS A 115 12.78 -22.35 -13.88
C LYS A 115 11.86 -21.77 -14.95
N ALA A 116 12.00 -22.19 -16.22
CA ALA A 116 11.13 -21.72 -17.30
C ALA A 116 9.69 -22.18 -17.08
N LYS A 117 9.48 -23.46 -16.71
CA LYS A 117 8.15 -23.99 -16.37
C LYS A 117 7.53 -23.27 -15.17
N ALA A 118 8.31 -23.08 -14.10
CA ALA A 118 7.86 -22.39 -12.90
C ALA A 118 7.53 -20.91 -13.19
N ARG A 119 8.33 -20.22 -14.02
CA ARG A 119 8.06 -18.84 -14.43
C ARG A 119 6.75 -18.70 -15.20
N ALA A 120 6.44 -19.61 -16.11
CA ALA A 120 5.16 -19.59 -16.81
C ALA A 120 3.95 -19.70 -15.85
N ILE A 121 4.09 -20.47 -14.77
CA ILE A 121 3.04 -20.57 -13.72
C ILE A 121 2.95 -19.24 -12.96
N VAL A 122 4.10 -18.68 -12.51
CA VAL A 122 4.15 -17.39 -11.83
C VAL A 122 3.52 -16.29 -12.66
N ASP A 123 3.84 -16.22 -13.96
CA ASP A 123 3.29 -15.22 -14.87
C ASP A 123 1.76 -15.36 -14.99
N SER A 124 1.26 -16.60 -15.15
CA SER A 124 -0.19 -16.87 -15.20
C SER A 124 -0.92 -16.45 -13.92
N ILE A 125 -0.39 -16.80 -12.74
CA ILE A 125 -0.97 -16.39 -11.45
C ILE A 125 -0.91 -14.86 -11.30
N SER A 126 0.19 -14.24 -11.71
CA SER A 126 0.35 -12.77 -11.66
C SER A 126 -0.69 -12.05 -12.52
N ASP A 127 -1.01 -12.57 -13.69
CA ASP A 127 -2.03 -11.99 -14.57
C ASP A 127 -3.45 -12.14 -13.99
N ILE A 128 -3.74 -13.26 -13.34
CA ILE A 128 -4.99 -13.44 -12.59
C ILE A 128 -5.06 -12.40 -11.45
N LYS A 129 -4.01 -12.27 -10.65
CA LYS A 129 -3.96 -11.30 -9.54
C LYS A 129 -4.14 -9.87 -10.04
N LYS A 130 -3.48 -9.47 -11.13
CA LYS A 130 -3.67 -8.14 -11.76
C LYS A 130 -5.14 -7.91 -12.15
N SER A 131 -5.76 -8.90 -12.78
CA SER A 131 -7.17 -8.82 -13.19
C SER A 131 -8.11 -8.67 -11.98
N LEU A 132 -7.89 -9.46 -10.92
CA LEU A 132 -8.65 -9.36 -9.68
C LEU A 132 -8.44 -8.01 -8.99
N THR A 133 -7.20 -7.49 -8.95
CA THR A 133 -6.90 -6.16 -8.42
C THR A 133 -7.70 -5.08 -9.16
N LYS A 134 -7.73 -5.13 -10.51
CA LYS A 134 -8.53 -4.19 -11.31
C LYS A 134 -10.01 -4.25 -10.96
N VAL A 135 -10.58 -5.45 -10.93
CA VAL A 135 -12.00 -5.66 -10.61
C VAL A 135 -12.31 -5.16 -9.20
N PHE A 136 -11.49 -5.53 -8.22
CA PHE A 136 -11.67 -5.09 -6.84
C PHE A 136 -11.57 -3.57 -6.69
N THR A 137 -10.56 -2.94 -7.29
CA THR A 137 -10.39 -1.49 -7.29
C THR A 137 -11.63 -0.79 -7.81
N VAL A 138 -12.12 -1.18 -9.00
CA VAL A 138 -13.29 -0.56 -9.63
C VAL A 138 -14.58 -0.77 -8.84
N ALA A 139 -14.74 -1.96 -8.23
CA ALA A 139 -15.94 -2.30 -7.45
C ALA A 139 -16.08 -1.48 -6.15
N HIS A 140 -14.96 -0.95 -5.63
CA HIS A 140 -14.95 -0.24 -4.34
C HIS A 140 -14.67 1.27 -4.47
N ILE A 141 -14.82 1.84 -5.65
CA ILE A 141 -14.79 3.30 -5.85
C ILE A 141 -16.14 3.91 -5.41
N PRO A 142 -16.13 5.03 -4.65
CA PRO A 142 -14.98 5.70 -4.04
C PRO A 142 -14.64 5.09 -2.67
N SER A 143 -13.37 4.78 -2.43
CA SER A 143 -12.88 4.44 -1.10
C SER A 143 -11.37 4.68 -1.01
N ALA A 144 -10.86 5.04 0.15
CA ALA A 144 -9.44 5.27 0.34
C ALA A 144 -8.58 4.00 0.04
N TYR A 145 -9.13 2.81 0.22
CA TYR A 145 -8.41 1.58 -0.13
C TYR A 145 -8.39 1.29 -1.64
N SER A 146 -9.43 1.64 -2.39
CA SER A 146 -9.37 1.56 -3.85
C SER A 146 -8.39 2.57 -4.44
N ASP A 147 -8.30 3.76 -3.86
CA ASP A 147 -7.29 4.75 -4.22
C ASP A 147 -5.86 4.22 -3.96
N TYR A 148 -5.64 3.59 -2.78
CA TYR A 148 -4.39 2.91 -2.48
C TYR A 148 -4.03 1.84 -3.52
N LEU A 149 -4.96 0.94 -3.83
CA LEU A 149 -4.74 -0.10 -4.84
C LEU A 149 -4.44 0.49 -6.22
N TYR A 150 -5.12 1.57 -6.59
CA TYR A 150 -4.88 2.28 -7.83
C TYR A 150 -3.47 2.89 -7.89
N VAL A 151 -3.05 3.60 -6.84
CA VAL A 151 -1.71 4.18 -6.75
C VAL A 151 -0.62 3.10 -6.85
N MET A 152 -0.81 1.99 -6.13
CA MET A 152 0.17 0.89 -6.13
C MET A 152 0.20 0.06 -7.43
N ASN A 153 -0.89 0.05 -8.18
CA ASN A 153 -1.05 -0.82 -9.36
C ASN A 153 -1.39 -0.03 -10.64
N GLY A 154 -1.16 1.28 -10.68
CA GLY A 154 -1.55 2.18 -11.78
C GLY A 154 -1.10 1.72 -13.17
N SER A 155 0.06 1.06 -13.27
CA SER A 155 0.57 0.50 -14.54
C SER A 155 -0.28 -0.66 -15.09
N THR A 156 -1.16 -1.26 -14.30
CA THR A 156 -2.05 -2.33 -14.77
C THR A 156 -3.27 -1.80 -15.51
N PHE A 157 -3.59 -0.51 -15.36
CA PHE A 157 -4.73 0.15 -16.02
C PHE A 157 -4.27 0.83 -17.29
N SER A 158 -5.03 0.68 -18.38
CA SER A 158 -4.80 1.43 -19.62
C SER A 158 -5.11 2.93 -19.44
N ALA A 159 -4.59 3.78 -20.30
CA ALA A 159 -4.83 5.23 -20.20
C ALA A 159 -6.33 5.60 -20.17
N PRO A 160 -7.20 5.06 -21.05
CA PRO A 160 -8.64 5.33 -20.95
C PRO A 160 -9.29 4.85 -19.65
N GLU A 161 -8.84 3.71 -19.11
CA GLU A 161 -9.34 3.21 -17.82
C GLU A 161 -8.95 4.16 -16.68
N ARG A 162 -7.69 4.64 -16.67
CA ARG A 162 -7.22 5.60 -15.67
C ARG A 162 -8.04 6.88 -15.65
N ASP A 163 -8.30 7.49 -16.80
CA ASP A 163 -9.08 8.73 -16.90
C ASP A 163 -10.50 8.56 -16.31
N ILE A 164 -11.14 7.41 -16.55
CA ILE A 164 -12.47 7.11 -16.02
C ILE A 164 -12.42 6.87 -14.49
N ILE A 165 -11.41 6.13 -14.04
CA ILE A 165 -11.25 5.76 -12.63
C ILE A 165 -10.93 6.99 -11.80
N GLU A 166 -9.93 7.79 -12.21
CA GLU A 166 -9.50 8.99 -11.51
C GLU A 166 -10.65 9.98 -11.33
N LYS A 167 -11.45 10.19 -12.39
CA LYS A 167 -12.63 11.05 -12.31
C LYS A 167 -13.66 10.59 -11.28
N LYS A 168 -13.86 9.28 -11.14
CA LYS A 168 -14.79 8.71 -10.15
C LYS A 168 -14.22 8.77 -8.73
N MET A 169 -12.90 8.63 -8.59
CA MET A 169 -12.21 8.67 -7.30
C MET A 169 -12.14 10.09 -6.71
N GLU A 170 -12.25 11.15 -7.54
CA GLU A 170 -12.27 12.55 -7.06
C GLU A 170 -13.47 12.88 -6.14
N GLU A 171 -14.48 12.01 -6.06
CA GLU A 171 -15.74 12.27 -5.33
C GLU A 171 -15.76 11.72 -3.88
N GLY A 172 -14.66 11.17 -3.36
CA GLY A 172 -14.68 10.43 -2.08
C GLY A 172 -13.61 10.80 -1.06
N HIS A 173 -13.49 9.96 -0.03
CA HIS A 173 -12.39 10.01 0.93
C HIS A 173 -11.16 9.35 0.32
N HIS A 174 -10.08 10.12 0.21
CA HIS A 174 -8.94 9.74 -0.57
C HIS A 174 -7.83 9.09 0.25
N TYR A 175 -7.09 8.21 -0.39
CA TYR A 175 -5.77 7.83 0.05
C TYR A 175 -4.81 9.01 -0.14
N TYR A 176 -4.03 9.34 0.88
CA TYR A 176 -3.18 10.54 0.92
C TYR A 176 -2.29 10.71 -0.33
N TYR A 177 -1.63 9.64 -0.76
CA TYR A 177 -0.77 9.70 -1.95
C TYR A 177 -1.54 9.78 -3.28
N PHE A 178 -2.81 9.40 -3.31
CA PHE A 178 -3.67 9.62 -4.47
C PHE A 178 -3.95 11.11 -4.66
N GLN A 179 -4.23 11.83 -3.58
CA GLN A 179 -4.42 13.28 -3.65
C GLN A 179 -3.14 13.98 -4.15
N GLN A 180 -1.98 13.61 -3.63
CA GLN A 180 -0.70 14.14 -4.12
C GLN A 180 -0.50 13.88 -5.62
N MET A 181 -0.78 12.66 -6.08
CA MET A 181 -0.68 12.30 -7.51
C MET A 181 -1.61 13.17 -8.39
N LEU A 182 -2.84 13.44 -7.93
CA LEU A 182 -3.77 14.31 -8.65
C LEU A 182 -3.28 15.76 -8.70
N ASP A 183 -2.73 16.26 -7.62
CA ASP A 183 -2.22 17.64 -7.53
C ASP A 183 -0.97 17.82 -8.41
N GLU A 184 -0.07 16.85 -8.42
CA GLU A 184 1.08 16.82 -9.34
C GLU A 184 0.63 16.80 -10.81
N LYS A 185 -0.32 15.94 -11.16
CA LYS A 185 -0.89 15.88 -12.53
C LYS A 185 -1.54 17.19 -12.94
N LYS A 186 -2.28 17.84 -12.04
CA LYS A 186 -2.87 19.17 -12.30
C LYS A 186 -1.80 20.24 -12.51
N ALA A 187 -0.73 20.23 -11.70
CA ALA A 187 0.39 21.15 -11.84
C ALA A 187 1.15 20.95 -13.17
N GLU A 188 1.40 19.72 -13.57
CA GLU A 188 2.01 19.38 -14.87
C GLU A 188 1.16 19.87 -16.03
N MET A 189 -0.16 19.66 -15.97
CA MET A 189 -1.08 20.13 -17.01
C MET A 189 -1.13 21.66 -17.09
N ALA A 190 -1.06 22.37 -15.96
CA ALA A 190 -1.06 23.83 -15.91
C ALA A 190 0.24 24.43 -16.49
N THR A 191 1.36 23.71 -16.43
CA THR A 191 2.68 24.14 -16.96
C THR A 191 3.00 23.57 -18.33
N ALA A 192 2.13 22.75 -18.92
CA ALA A 192 2.35 22.14 -20.23
C ALA A 192 2.47 23.19 -21.33
N VAL A 193 3.34 22.90 -22.32
CA VAL A 193 3.58 23.79 -23.46
C VAL A 193 2.28 24.10 -24.20
N GLY A 194 1.96 25.38 -24.36
CA GLY A 194 0.73 25.86 -25.03
C GLY A 194 -0.38 26.30 -24.07
N GLN A 195 -0.20 26.15 -22.76
CA GLN A 195 -1.12 26.72 -21.78
C GLN A 195 -0.77 28.20 -21.53
N PRO A 196 -1.78 29.08 -21.29
CA PRO A 196 -1.52 30.47 -20.92
C PRO A 196 -0.77 30.51 -19.59
N TYR A 197 0.31 31.30 -19.53
CA TYR A 197 1.10 31.51 -18.31
C TYR A 197 0.21 32.20 -17.25
N THR A 198 0.01 31.54 -16.13
CA THR A 198 -0.60 32.15 -14.94
C THR A 198 0.52 32.42 -13.93
N ASP A 199 0.76 33.70 -13.63
CA ASP A 199 1.65 34.06 -12.50
C ASP A 199 1.08 33.45 -11.22
N LEU A 200 1.94 32.72 -10.52
CA LEU A 200 1.66 32.16 -9.19
C LEU A 200 1.85 33.22 -8.11
#